data_4d332b1ec6c0e45baa1dc33d07fcc82d
#
_entry.id   4d332b1ec6c0e45baa1dc33d07fcc82d
#
_cell.length_a   1.000
_cell.length_b   1.000
_cell.length_c   1.000
_cell.angle_alpha   90.00
_cell.angle_beta   90.00
_cell.angle_gamma   90.00
#
_symmetry.space_group_name_H-M   'P 1'
#
loop_
_entity.id
_entity.type
_entity.pdbx_description
1 polymer ?
#
loop_
_entity_poly.entity_id
_entity_poly.type
_entity_poly.pdbx_seq_one_letter_code
_entity_poly.pdbx_strand_id
1 'polypeptide(L)'
;FFFQAEDGIRDDLVTGVQTCALPICTLWLGVVVGNRSDRPVRLRVPSGASWLSQPDAPFLPLPGQLEHDGTSVYAGPGGRVAGDLLAGAPRPAGLPAELTLAPRATDVLLALPVPVRGLDPLLNGRTLQLRLDSDGPVSLATLALISGETAPPRDAWLSLLEGDLSEKEHPPTPRGAPGRIVYSRVSGVQTGSRWTAVLSDPGRQELVISDRPVSWPLASLVGGTLGTGQVQSAPLKAFYPGTAWEAHGNYGVLYDLELPLHNPSAQPQTLSLGLEMPLKSDRNDGGLRFRQPPGTAVFFRGSVELRGLPGGGRRFLHLVRRQGEAGEPLATVSLAPGERRRLRVRLIIPADITPVPVLTVAPVKQSGS
;
A
#
# COMPACT_ATOMS: atom_id res chain seq x y z
N PHE A 1 -15.54 -9.22 5.30
CA PHE A 1 -15.21 -8.14 4.37
C PHE A 1 -15.88 -8.46 3.04
N PHE A 2 -16.80 -7.60 2.55
CA PHE A 2 -17.50 -7.79 1.29
C PHE A 2 -16.92 -6.86 0.23
N PHE A 3 -16.59 -7.42 -0.94
CA PHE A 3 -16.35 -6.64 -2.14
C PHE A 3 -17.38 -7.08 -3.20
N GLN A 4 -18.00 -6.14 -3.86
CA GLN A 4 -18.83 -6.39 -5.02
C GLN A 4 -18.21 -5.64 -6.20
N ALA A 5 -17.63 -6.37 -7.15
CA ALA A 5 -17.23 -5.83 -8.45
C ALA A 5 -18.39 -6.04 -9.42
N GLU A 6 -18.98 -4.97 -9.90
CA GLU A 6 -19.94 -4.95 -11.01
C GLU A 6 -19.15 -4.54 -12.25
N ASP A 7 -19.25 -5.31 -13.32
CA ASP A 7 -18.56 -5.14 -14.61
C ASP A 7 -17.10 -5.60 -14.64
N GLY A 8 -16.76 -6.51 -15.54
CA GLY A 8 -15.48 -7.13 -15.89
C GLY A 8 -14.19 -6.31 -15.73
N ILE A 9 -13.95 -5.80 -14.55
CA ILE A 9 -12.89 -4.85 -14.20
C ILE A 9 -11.67 -5.63 -13.65
N ARG A 10 -10.49 -5.14 -13.97
CA ARG A 10 -9.23 -5.56 -13.33
C ARG A 10 -9.12 -4.83 -11.99
N ASP A 11 -9.30 -5.56 -10.89
CA ASP A 11 -9.24 -4.99 -9.55
C ASP A 11 -8.16 -5.65 -8.68
N ASP A 12 -7.54 -4.86 -7.81
CA ASP A 12 -6.61 -5.34 -6.80
C ASP A 12 -7.35 -5.58 -5.48
N LEU A 13 -7.32 -6.83 -5.00
CA LEU A 13 -7.78 -7.17 -3.66
C LEU A 13 -6.62 -7.03 -2.69
N VAL A 14 -6.72 -6.09 -1.76
CA VAL A 14 -5.74 -5.89 -0.70
C VAL A 14 -6.36 -6.24 0.63
N THR A 15 -5.74 -7.15 1.36
CA THR A 15 -6.17 -7.54 2.70
C THR A 15 -4.98 -7.66 3.62
N GLY A 16 -5.02 -6.96 4.73
CA GLY A 16 -4.14 -7.16 5.87
C GLY A 16 -4.97 -7.66 7.05
N VAL A 17 -4.66 -8.82 7.59
CA VAL A 17 -5.24 -9.32 8.84
C VAL A 17 -4.13 -9.41 9.86
N GLN A 18 -4.21 -8.58 10.89
CA GLN A 18 -3.37 -8.67 12.08
C GLN A 18 -4.20 -9.25 13.21
N THR A 19 -3.75 -10.33 13.81
CA THR A 19 -4.45 -10.92 14.94
C THR A 19 -3.51 -11.36 16.04
N CYS A 20 -3.95 -11.13 17.28
CA CYS A 20 -3.51 -11.93 18.42
C CYS A 20 -4.45 -13.13 18.50
N ALA A 21 -4.08 -14.26 17.92
CA ALA A 21 -4.85 -15.48 18.08
C ALA A 21 -4.60 -16.07 19.48
N LEU A 22 -5.62 -16.71 20.05
CA LEU A 22 -5.44 -17.48 21.28
C LEU A 22 -4.43 -18.61 21.01
N PRO A 23 -3.56 -18.99 21.96
CA PRO A 23 -2.43 -19.90 21.73
C PRO A 23 -2.78 -21.30 21.22
N ILE A 24 -4.05 -21.66 21.20
CA ILE A 24 -4.54 -23.00 20.94
C ILE A 24 -5.19 -23.13 19.55
N CYS A 25 -5.55 -22.01 18.90
CA CYS A 25 -6.30 -22.02 17.65
C CYS A 25 -5.57 -21.24 16.57
N THR A 26 -5.60 -21.74 15.33
CA THR A 26 -5.11 -21.03 14.15
C THR A 26 -6.23 -20.16 13.60
N LEU A 27 -5.95 -18.89 13.35
CA LEU A 27 -6.81 -18.04 12.53
C LEU A 27 -6.55 -18.37 11.06
N TRP A 28 -7.61 -18.40 10.27
CA TRP A 28 -7.55 -18.58 8.83
C TRP A 28 -8.08 -17.34 8.12
N LEU A 29 -7.35 -16.91 7.10
CA LEU A 29 -7.76 -15.87 6.18
C LEU A 29 -8.34 -16.53 4.93
N GLY A 30 -9.63 -16.30 4.64
CA GLY A 30 -10.33 -16.82 3.48
C GLY A 30 -10.74 -15.73 2.50
N VAL A 31 -10.70 -16.05 1.22
CA VAL A 31 -11.31 -15.26 0.15
C VAL A 31 -12.42 -16.10 -0.48
N VAL A 32 -13.65 -15.63 -0.34
CA VAL A 32 -14.84 -16.28 -0.89
C VAL A 32 -15.31 -15.50 -2.11
N VAL A 33 -15.67 -16.21 -3.17
CA VAL A 33 -16.09 -15.63 -4.45
C VAL A 33 -17.46 -16.17 -4.84
N GLY A 34 -18.39 -15.27 -5.18
CA GLY A 34 -19.74 -15.62 -5.61
C GLY A 34 -20.00 -15.17 -7.05
N ASN A 35 -20.55 -16.06 -7.85
CA ASN A 35 -21.11 -15.76 -9.17
C ASN A 35 -22.62 -15.61 -9.05
N ARG A 36 -23.14 -14.40 -9.26
CA ARG A 36 -24.57 -14.12 -9.20
C ARG A 36 -25.26 -14.15 -10.56
N SER A 37 -24.54 -14.46 -11.63
CA SER A 37 -25.07 -14.56 -12.99
C SER A 37 -25.57 -15.96 -13.32
N ASP A 38 -26.31 -16.09 -14.43
CA ASP A 38 -26.86 -17.37 -14.93
C ASP A 38 -25.92 -18.11 -15.87
N ARG A 39 -24.67 -17.64 -16.01
CA ARG A 39 -23.61 -18.28 -16.82
C ARG A 39 -22.39 -18.58 -15.95
N PRO A 40 -21.55 -19.55 -16.34
CA PRO A 40 -20.26 -19.75 -15.68
C PRO A 40 -19.40 -18.48 -15.78
N VAL A 41 -18.64 -18.19 -14.72
CA VAL A 41 -17.69 -17.07 -14.67
C VAL A 41 -16.30 -17.61 -14.33
N ARG A 42 -15.32 -17.20 -15.11
CA ARG A 42 -13.91 -17.49 -14.86
C ARG A 42 -13.23 -16.31 -14.17
N LEU A 43 -12.66 -16.58 -13.00
CA LEU A 43 -11.81 -15.66 -12.26
C LEU A 43 -10.36 -16.08 -12.43
N ARG A 44 -9.48 -15.17 -12.81
CA ARG A 44 -8.03 -15.38 -12.92
C ARG A 44 -7.29 -14.58 -11.86
N VAL A 45 -6.15 -15.10 -11.42
CA VAL A 45 -5.23 -14.44 -10.49
C VAL A 45 -3.89 -14.24 -11.21
N PRO A 46 -3.76 -13.19 -12.05
CA PRO A 46 -2.54 -12.94 -12.82
C PRO A 46 -1.33 -12.64 -11.93
N SER A 47 -1.52 -12.02 -10.77
CA SER A 47 -0.47 -11.79 -9.80
C SER A 47 -1.02 -11.76 -8.39
N GLY A 48 -0.17 -12.01 -7.41
CA GLY A 48 -0.52 -11.93 -6.00
C GLY A 48 0.67 -12.26 -5.12
N ALA A 49 0.60 -11.81 -3.87
CA ALA A 49 1.58 -12.14 -2.84
C ALA A 49 0.87 -12.25 -1.48
N SER A 50 1.35 -13.16 -0.65
CA SER A 50 0.86 -13.31 0.72
C SER A 50 1.99 -13.78 1.63
N TRP A 51 2.21 -13.06 2.73
CA TRP A 51 3.27 -13.35 3.67
C TRP A 51 2.80 -13.22 5.12
N LEU A 52 3.36 -14.04 5.98
CA LEU A 52 3.23 -13.95 7.44
C LEU A 52 4.27 -12.98 8.01
N SER A 53 3.95 -12.34 9.14
CA SER A 53 4.96 -11.60 9.90
C SER A 53 5.98 -12.53 10.56
N GLN A 54 5.60 -13.79 10.83
CA GLN A 54 6.50 -14.84 11.33
C GLN A 54 6.12 -16.18 10.70
N PRO A 55 7.10 -16.95 10.18
CA PRO A 55 8.54 -16.62 10.07
C PRO A 55 8.92 -15.84 8.79
N ASP A 56 7.96 -15.59 7.88
CA ASP A 56 8.25 -15.23 6.47
C ASP A 56 8.84 -13.83 6.29
N ALA A 57 8.28 -12.85 6.98
CA ALA A 57 8.65 -11.44 6.85
C ALA A 57 8.65 -10.74 8.23
N PRO A 58 9.58 -11.09 9.12
CA PRO A 58 9.65 -10.49 10.45
C PRO A 58 9.98 -8.99 10.37
N PHE A 59 9.55 -8.25 11.39
CA PHE A 59 9.88 -6.83 11.54
C PHE A 59 11.33 -6.65 11.99
N LEU A 60 12.27 -6.88 11.08
CA LEU A 60 13.70 -6.78 11.35
C LEU A 60 14.12 -5.32 11.62
N PRO A 61 15.13 -5.10 12.45
CA PRO A 61 15.74 -3.78 12.67
C PRO A 61 16.66 -3.41 11.49
N LEU A 62 16.08 -3.15 10.32
CA LEU A 62 16.82 -2.77 9.12
C LEU A 62 17.28 -1.31 9.20
N PRO A 63 18.37 -0.94 8.46
CA PRO A 63 18.76 0.44 8.24
C PRO A 63 17.61 1.28 7.68
N GLY A 64 17.66 2.59 7.88
CA GLY A 64 16.68 3.53 7.34
C GLY A 64 16.52 3.46 5.82
N GLN A 65 17.58 3.03 5.11
CA GLN A 65 17.58 2.80 3.67
C GLN A 65 18.56 1.67 3.32
N LEU A 66 18.12 0.76 2.45
CA LEU A 66 18.93 -0.35 1.97
C LEU A 66 18.58 -0.65 0.50
N GLU A 67 19.59 -0.64 -0.37
CA GLU A 67 19.44 -1.06 -1.77
C GLU A 67 19.37 -2.58 -1.85
N HIS A 68 18.49 -3.09 -2.71
CA HIS A 68 18.29 -4.53 -2.91
C HIS A 68 17.93 -4.86 -4.37
N ASP A 69 17.95 -6.14 -4.71
CA ASP A 69 17.66 -6.65 -6.05
C ASP A 69 16.16 -6.76 -6.39
N GLY A 70 15.29 -6.43 -5.45
CA GLY A 70 13.85 -6.56 -5.57
C GLY A 70 13.27 -7.83 -4.91
N THR A 71 14.11 -8.74 -4.36
CA THR A 71 13.66 -10.07 -3.90
C THR A 71 14.00 -10.43 -2.46
N SER A 72 14.93 -9.73 -1.80
CA SER A 72 15.61 -10.31 -0.64
C SER A 72 15.58 -9.52 0.67
N VAL A 73 15.06 -8.30 0.69
CA VAL A 73 15.12 -7.47 1.90
C VAL A 73 13.74 -6.95 2.27
N TYR A 74 13.25 -7.40 3.42
CA TYR A 74 11.93 -7.04 3.91
C TYR A 74 11.91 -6.83 5.41
N ALA A 75 11.11 -5.86 5.86
CA ALA A 75 10.68 -5.74 7.23
C ALA A 75 9.15 -5.63 7.25
N GLY A 76 8.50 -6.65 7.78
CA GLY A 76 7.05 -6.74 7.86
C GLY A 76 6.40 -7.34 6.59
N PRO A 77 5.25 -8.00 6.76
CA PRO A 77 4.55 -8.71 5.68
C PRO A 77 3.93 -7.75 4.65
N GLY A 78 3.48 -6.56 5.06
CA GLY A 78 2.95 -5.56 4.15
C GLY A 78 4.01 -5.01 3.22
N GLY A 79 5.18 -4.67 3.76
CA GLY A 79 6.34 -4.22 2.98
C GLY A 79 6.81 -5.29 1.98
N ARG A 80 6.81 -6.57 2.38
CA ARG A 80 7.19 -7.67 1.50
C ARG A 80 6.19 -7.89 0.39
N VAL A 81 4.89 -7.95 0.69
CA VAL A 81 3.83 -8.10 -0.33
C VAL A 81 3.90 -6.96 -1.36
N ALA A 82 4.02 -5.73 -0.91
CA ALA A 82 4.13 -4.57 -1.78
C ALA A 82 5.41 -4.60 -2.63
N GLY A 83 6.54 -5.01 -2.03
CA GLY A 83 7.84 -5.14 -2.71
C GLY A 83 7.82 -6.21 -3.80
N ASP A 84 7.29 -7.41 -3.51
CA ASP A 84 7.18 -8.51 -4.48
C ASP A 84 6.33 -8.10 -5.69
N LEU A 85 5.18 -7.48 -5.46
CA LEU A 85 4.30 -7.03 -6.54
C LEU A 85 4.92 -5.88 -7.36
N LEU A 86 5.64 -4.97 -6.70
CA LEU A 86 6.36 -3.88 -7.36
C LEU A 86 7.50 -4.40 -8.23
N ALA A 87 8.23 -5.40 -7.75
CA ALA A 87 9.31 -6.05 -8.47
C ALA A 87 8.81 -6.93 -9.62
N GLY A 88 7.54 -7.33 -9.60
CA GLY A 88 6.96 -8.28 -10.55
C GLY A 88 7.34 -9.72 -10.23
N ALA A 89 7.51 -10.04 -8.96
CA ALA A 89 7.80 -11.41 -8.52
C ALA A 89 6.71 -12.39 -8.99
N PRO A 90 7.08 -13.64 -9.28
CA PRO A 90 6.12 -14.65 -9.68
C PRO A 90 5.14 -14.93 -8.53
N ARG A 91 3.90 -15.27 -8.90
CA ARG A 91 2.89 -15.66 -7.92
C ARG A 91 3.36 -16.87 -7.12
N PRO A 92 3.29 -16.86 -5.78
CA PRO A 92 3.61 -18.02 -4.95
C PRO A 92 2.77 -19.25 -5.33
N ALA A 93 3.38 -20.44 -5.29
CA ALA A 93 2.73 -21.70 -5.68
C ALA A 93 1.46 -22.01 -4.88
N GLY A 94 1.35 -21.53 -3.64
CA GLY A 94 0.16 -21.71 -2.77
C GLY A 94 -1.03 -20.81 -3.14
N LEU A 95 -0.90 -19.88 -4.09
CA LEU A 95 -2.00 -19.05 -4.56
C LEU A 95 -2.59 -19.64 -5.86
N PRO A 96 -3.93 -19.77 -5.96
CA PRO A 96 -4.57 -20.33 -7.15
C PRO A 96 -4.30 -19.45 -8.39
N ALA A 97 -4.26 -20.09 -9.57
CA ALA A 97 -4.10 -19.39 -10.85
C ALA A 97 -5.44 -18.87 -11.38
N GLU A 98 -6.47 -19.69 -11.21
CA GLU A 98 -7.82 -19.40 -11.67
C GLU A 98 -8.84 -20.22 -10.89
N LEU A 99 -10.09 -19.77 -10.95
CA LEU A 99 -11.27 -20.45 -10.43
C LEU A 99 -12.41 -20.27 -11.42
N THR A 100 -13.10 -21.35 -11.77
CA THR A 100 -14.33 -21.28 -12.56
C THR A 100 -15.54 -21.53 -11.65
N LEU A 101 -16.43 -20.57 -11.61
CA LEU A 101 -17.65 -20.62 -10.82
C LEU A 101 -18.83 -20.98 -11.71
N ALA A 102 -19.56 -22.03 -11.35
CA ALA A 102 -20.84 -22.34 -11.99
C ALA A 102 -21.86 -21.19 -11.81
N PRO A 103 -22.94 -21.18 -12.62
CA PRO A 103 -24.04 -20.22 -12.41
C PRO A 103 -24.53 -20.25 -10.97
N ARG A 104 -24.74 -19.09 -10.37
CA ARG A 104 -25.25 -18.91 -8.99
C ARG A 104 -24.43 -19.57 -7.89
N ALA A 105 -23.22 -20.06 -8.20
CA ALA A 105 -22.34 -20.71 -7.23
C ALA A 105 -21.53 -19.69 -6.42
N THR A 106 -21.23 -20.07 -5.19
CA THR A 106 -20.25 -19.41 -4.32
C THR A 106 -19.22 -20.44 -3.89
N ASP A 107 -17.95 -20.07 -3.90
CA ASP A 107 -16.85 -20.97 -3.53
C ASP A 107 -15.71 -20.22 -2.85
N VAL A 108 -14.77 -20.96 -2.27
CA VAL A 108 -13.59 -20.44 -1.60
C VAL A 108 -12.44 -20.40 -2.60
N LEU A 109 -11.99 -19.20 -2.95
CA LEU A 109 -10.82 -19.00 -3.82
C LEU A 109 -9.55 -19.50 -3.14
N LEU A 110 -9.38 -19.18 -1.86
CA LEU A 110 -8.25 -19.61 -1.04
C LEU A 110 -8.57 -19.53 0.46
N ALA A 111 -7.84 -20.31 1.25
CA ALA A 111 -7.81 -20.23 2.70
C ALA A 111 -6.36 -20.36 3.18
N LEU A 112 -5.86 -19.37 3.90
CA LEU A 112 -4.47 -19.24 4.32
C LEU A 112 -4.37 -19.17 5.84
N PRO A 113 -3.52 -20.00 6.49
CA PRO A 113 -3.37 -20.00 7.94
C PRO A 113 -2.60 -18.79 8.46
N VAL A 114 -2.94 -18.37 9.68
CA VAL A 114 -2.18 -17.42 10.48
C VAL A 114 -1.83 -18.12 11.81
N PRO A 115 -0.84 -19.03 11.81
CA PRO A 115 -0.48 -19.80 12.99
C PRO A 115 0.24 -18.92 14.00
N VAL A 116 0.03 -19.20 15.30
CA VAL A 116 0.76 -18.56 16.41
C VAL A 116 1.44 -19.57 17.31
N ARG A 117 1.05 -20.84 17.20
CA ARG A 117 1.61 -21.91 18.04
C ARG A 117 3.12 -22.07 17.81
N GLY A 118 3.89 -22.05 18.89
CA GLY A 118 5.34 -22.18 18.83
C GLY A 118 6.09 -20.91 18.43
N LEU A 119 5.41 -19.79 18.29
CA LEU A 119 6.05 -18.48 18.06
C LEU A 119 6.39 -17.79 19.39
N ASP A 120 7.44 -16.98 19.37
CA ASP A 120 7.81 -16.08 20.46
C ASP A 120 8.09 -14.67 19.88
N PRO A 121 7.28 -13.67 20.19
CA PRO A 121 6.00 -13.73 20.93
C PRO A 121 4.92 -14.51 20.17
N LEU A 122 3.88 -14.95 20.89
CA LEU A 122 2.69 -15.62 20.34
C LEU A 122 1.80 -14.63 19.55
N LEU A 123 2.38 -14.02 18.54
CA LEU A 123 1.77 -12.98 17.71
C LEU A 123 2.11 -13.24 16.25
N ASN A 124 1.11 -13.18 15.39
CA ASN A 124 1.32 -13.29 13.95
C ASN A 124 0.31 -12.42 13.18
N GLY A 125 0.66 -12.08 11.96
CA GLY A 125 -0.20 -11.38 11.03
C GLY A 125 0.06 -11.87 9.60
N ARG A 126 -0.93 -11.76 8.75
CA ARG A 126 -0.81 -12.09 7.32
C ARG A 126 -1.27 -10.91 6.49
N THR A 127 -0.47 -10.53 5.52
CA THR A 127 -0.87 -9.63 4.45
C THR A 127 -1.08 -10.43 3.18
N LEU A 128 -2.16 -10.15 2.47
CA LEU A 128 -2.50 -10.70 1.16
C LEU A 128 -2.84 -9.55 0.21
N GLN A 129 -2.28 -9.57 -0.98
CA GLN A 129 -2.73 -8.74 -2.10
C GLN A 129 -2.81 -9.59 -3.36
N LEU A 130 -3.96 -9.57 -4.02
CA LEU A 130 -4.22 -10.28 -5.27
C LEU A 130 -4.63 -9.27 -6.34
N ARG A 131 -4.17 -9.51 -7.58
CA ARG A 131 -4.78 -8.93 -8.77
C ARG A 131 -5.70 -9.97 -9.38
N LEU A 132 -6.93 -9.58 -9.64
CA LEU A 132 -7.97 -10.48 -10.13
C LEU A 132 -8.52 -9.94 -11.45
N ASP A 133 -8.72 -10.85 -12.41
CA ASP A 133 -9.43 -10.58 -13.67
C ASP A 133 -10.62 -11.54 -13.76
N SER A 134 -11.80 -11.03 -14.10
CA SER A 134 -13.01 -11.83 -14.26
C SER A 134 -13.67 -11.57 -15.62
N ASP A 135 -14.19 -12.62 -16.26
CA ASP A 135 -14.95 -12.51 -17.52
C ASP A 135 -16.45 -12.24 -17.29
N GLY A 136 -16.85 -12.03 -16.05
CA GLY A 136 -18.20 -11.67 -15.64
C GLY A 136 -18.25 -11.09 -14.24
N PRO A 137 -19.39 -10.57 -13.80
CA PRO A 137 -19.53 -9.98 -12.47
C PRO A 137 -19.37 -11.04 -11.37
N VAL A 138 -18.57 -10.73 -10.36
CA VAL A 138 -18.34 -11.57 -9.17
C VAL A 138 -18.50 -10.74 -7.90
N SER A 139 -18.95 -11.40 -6.84
CA SER A 139 -18.89 -10.85 -5.47
C SER A 139 -17.71 -11.46 -4.74
N LEU A 140 -16.97 -10.65 -4.00
CA LEU A 140 -15.80 -11.07 -3.23
C LEU A 140 -16.01 -10.74 -1.76
N ALA A 141 -15.66 -11.67 -0.88
CA ALA A 141 -15.59 -11.44 0.55
C ALA A 141 -14.26 -11.95 1.10
N THR A 142 -13.57 -11.12 1.87
CA THR A 142 -12.41 -11.53 2.66
C THR A 142 -12.86 -11.73 4.10
N LEU A 143 -12.63 -12.91 4.61
CA LEU A 143 -13.12 -13.38 5.90
C LEU A 143 -11.96 -13.87 6.77
N ALA A 144 -12.14 -13.82 8.07
CA ALA A 144 -11.25 -14.43 9.04
C ALA A 144 -12.04 -15.37 9.93
N LEU A 145 -11.59 -16.61 10.08
CA LEU A 145 -12.26 -17.66 10.85
C LEU A 145 -11.25 -18.37 11.73
N ILE A 146 -11.57 -18.48 13.00
CA ILE A 146 -10.79 -19.29 13.95
C ILE A 146 -11.14 -20.76 13.75
N SER A 147 -10.13 -21.61 13.53
CA SER A 147 -10.28 -23.04 13.37
C SER A 147 -9.08 -23.77 14.01
N GLY A 148 -9.04 -25.08 13.85
CA GLY A 148 -7.90 -25.90 14.22
C GLY A 148 -6.72 -25.79 13.26
N GLU A 149 -5.89 -26.83 13.22
CA GLU A 149 -4.71 -26.87 12.34
C GLU A 149 -5.07 -27.08 10.85
N THR A 150 -6.27 -27.57 10.58
CA THR A 150 -6.78 -27.80 9.23
C THR A 150 -7.64 -26.64 8.76
N ALA A 151 -7.57 -26.37 7.45
CA ALA A 151 -8.40 -25.32 6.85
C ALA A 151 -9.89 -25.56 7.11
N PRO A 152 -10.65 -24.52 7.46
CA PRO A 152 -12.10 -24.62 7.61
C PRO A 152 -12.74 -25.15 6.31
N PRO A 153 -13.74 -26.03 6.38
CA PRO A 153 -14.46 -26.49 5.22
C PRO A 153 -15.24 -25.33 4.56
N ARG A 154 -15.55 -25.50 3.27
CA ARG A 154 -16.28 -24.48 2.48
C ARG A 154 -17.54 -23.97 3.20
N ASP A 155 -18.32 -24.88 3.76
CA ASP A 155 -19.60 -24.51 4.38
C ASP A 155 -19.42 -23.64 5.64
N ALA A 156 -18.31 -23.77 6.37
CA ALA A 156 -17.99 -22.89 7.49
C ALA A 156 -17.75 -21.45 7.02
N TRP A 157 -17.11 -21.27 5.88
CA TRP A 157 -16.93 -19.95 5.27
C TRP A 157 -18.25 -19.35 4.78
N LEU A 158 -19.13 -20.15 4.18
CA LEU A 158 -20.43 -19.69 3.70
C LEU A 158 -21.35 -19.31 4.87
N SER A 159 -21.37 -20.10 5.93
CA SER A 159 -22.13 -19.77 7.15
C SER A 159 -21.67 -18.46 7.78
N LEU A 160 -20.35 -18.15 7.72
CA LEU A 160 -19.83 -16.87 8.23
C LEU A 160 -20.33 -15.67 7.40
N LEU A 161 -20.62 -15.85 6.11
CA LEU A 161 -21.20 -14.76 5.27
C LEU A 161 -22.63 -14.40 5.69
N GLU A 162 -23.36 -15.34 6.28
CA GLU A 162 -24.75 -15.19 6.73
C GLU A 162 -24.85 -14.76 8.20
N GLY A 163 -23.71 -14.83 8.92
CA GLY A 163 -23.63 -14.54 10.34
C GLY A 163 -23.21 -13.11 10.67
N ASP A 164 -23.21 -12.81 11.95
CA ASP A 164 -22.74 -11.54 12.47
C ASP A 164 -21.21 -11.47 12.52
N LEU A 165 -20.65 -10.31 12.21
CA LEU A 165 -19.23 -10.02 12.39
C LEU A 165 -18.93 -9.76 13.86
N SER A 166 -17.64 -9.88 14.23
CA SER A 166 -17.15 -9.55 15.57
C SER A 166 -17.59 -8.15 16.03
N GLU A 167 -18.26 -8.06 17.17
CA GLU A 167 -18.79 -6.82 17.75
C GLU A 167 -17.71 -5.89 18.34
N LYS A 168 -16.47 -6.34 18.42
CA LYS A 168 -15.39 -5.67 19.18
C LYS A 168 -14.71 -4.54 18.42
N GLU A 169 -15.40 -3.81 17.57
CA GLU A 169 -14.80 -2.68 16.87
C GLU A 169 -15.46 -1.36 17.21
N HIS A 170 -14.63 -0.32 17.22
CA HIS A 170 -15.14 1.04 17.37
C HIS A 170 -16.03 1.38 16.17
N PRO A 171 -17.24 1.91 16.41
CA PRO A 171 -18.07 2.38 15.31
C PRO A 171 -17.32 3.49 14.54
N PRO A 172 -17.34 3.49 13.21
CA PRO A 172 -16.73 4.55 12.44
C PRO A 172 -17.51 5.85 12.61
N THR A 173 -16.81 6.98 12.48
CA THR A 173 -17.47 8.28 12.39
C THR A 173 -18.40 8.28 11.19
N PRO A 174 -19.69 8.65 11.37
CA PRO A 174 -20.64 8.73 10.25
C PRO A 174 -20.19 9.73 9.19
N ARG A 175 -20.53 9.45 7.93
CA ARG A 175 -20.22 10.36 6.82
C ARG A 175 -20.82 11.74 7.04
N GLY A 176 -19.98 12.78 6.98
CA GLY A 176 -20.39 14.18 7.16
C GLY A 176 -20.54 14.61 8.62
N ALA A 177 -20.27 13.75 9.58
CA ALA A 177 -20.26 14.14 10.98
C ALA A 177 -19.11 15.12 11.27
N PRO A 178 -19.33 16.18 12.07
CA PRO A 178 -18.29 17.11 12.44
C PRO A 178 -17.32 16.51 13.46
N GLY A 179 -16.12 17.05 13.51
CA GLY A 179 -15.11 16.73 14.50
C GLY A 179 -14.05 15.74 14.04
N ARG A 180 -13.41 15.06 15.01
CA ARG A 180 -12.34 14.11 14.72
C ARG A 180 -12.91 12.85 14.08
N ILE A 181 -12.31 12.44 12.95
CA ILE A 181 -12.67 11.16 12.32
C ILE A 181 -12.11 10.01 13.16
N VAL A 182 -13.00 9.14 13.60
CA VAL A 182 -12.66 7.86 14.22
C VAL A 182 -12.66 6.83 13.09
N TYR A 183 -11.48 6.33 12.74
CA TYR A 183 -11.31 5.26 11.79
C TYR A 183 -11.67 3.92 12.44
N SER A 184 -12.28 3.06 11.65
CA SER A 184 -12.63 1.71 12.04
C SER A 184 -12.18 0.75 10.93
N ARG A 185 -12.58 -0.52 11.03
CA ARG A 185 -12.34 -1.51 9.98
C ARG A 185 -12.81 -0.95 8.64
N VAL A 186 -11.94 -1.02 7.63
CA VAL A 186 -12.28 -0.71 6.26
C VAL A 186 -12.62 -2.03 5.56
N SER A 187 -13.85 -2.13 5.07
CA SER A 187 -14.32 -3.31 4.36
C SER A 187 -15.24 -2.90 3.24
N GLY A 188 -14.71 -2.74 2.04
CA GLY A 188 -15.48 -2.24 0.93
C GLY A 188 -14.67 -2.12 -0.35
N VAL A 189 -15.25 -1.48 -1.34
CA VAL A 189 -14.68 -1.28 -2.68
C VAL A 189 -14.25 0.17 -2.84
N GLN A 190 -12.96 0.37 -3.04
CA GLN A 190 -12.39 1.63 -3.49
C GLN A 190 -12.17 1.56 -5.01
N THR A 191 -12.54 2.62 -5.74
CA THR A 191 -12.27 2.69 -7.18
C THR A 191 -10.83 3.13 -7.43
N GLY A 192 -10.13 2.36 -8.27
CA GLY A 192 -8.76 2.64 -8.69
C GLY A 192 -7.69 1.92 -7.86
N SER A 193 -6.77 1.26 -8.56
CA SER A 193 -5.63 0.52 -7.99
C SER A 193 -4.28 1.17 -8.32
N ARG A 194 -4.31 2.27 -9.09
CA ARG A 194 -3.10 2.99 -9.53
C ARG A 194 -3.32 4.49 -9.49
N TRP A 195 -2.34 5.20 -8.97
CA TRP A 195 -2.21 6.66 -9.04
C TRP A 195 -1.04 7.00 -9.95
N THR A 196 -1.34 7.51 -11.14
CA THR A 196 -0.32 7.93 -12.11
C THR A 196 -0.30 9.45 -12.21
N ALA A 197 0.87 10.04 -12.10
CA ALA A 197 1.03 11.49 -12.21
C ALA A 197 2.36 11.88 -12.88
N VAL A 198 2.34 12.98 -13.59
CA VAL A 198 3.54 13.71 -14.00
C VAL A 198 3.71 14.88 -13.02
N LEU A 199 4.80 14.85 -12.28
CA LEU A 199 5.13 15.83 -11.25
C LEU A 199 5.95 16.94 -11.91
N SER A 200 5.27 17.98 -12.39
CA SER A 200 5.82 19.12 -13.11
C SER A 200 5.45 20.44 -12.44
N ASP A 201 6.07 21.52 -12.88
CA ASP A 201 5.66 22.87 -12.47
C ASP A 201 4.23 23.18 -12.94
N PRO A 202 3.47 24.01 -12.21
CA PRO A 202 2.13 24.40 -12.60
C PRO A 202 2.08 24.95 -14.02
N GLY A 203 1.22 24.38 -14.87
CA GLY A 203 1.05 24.78 -16.27
C GLY A 203 2.20 24.42 -17.21
N ARG A 204 3.18 23.62 -16.77
CA ARG A 204 4.31 23.14 -17.57
C ARG A 204 4.32 21.61 -17.69
N GLN A 205 5.09 21.11 -18.65
CA GLN A 205 5.37 19.67 -18.79
C GLN A 205 6.76 19.30 -18.25
N GLU A 206 7.40 20.18 -17.54
CA GLU A 206 8.74 20.05 -16.99
C GLU A 206 8.73 20.46 -15.51
N LEU A 207 9.60 19.84 -14.74
CA LEU A 207 9.96 20.24 -13.40
C LEU A 207 11.31 20.95 -13.46
N VAL A 208 11.27 22.26 -13.41
CA VAL A 208 12.49 23.08 -13.42
C VAL A 208 13.15 23.00 -12.05
N ILE A 209 14.46 22.73 -12.04
CA ILE A 209 15.23 22.73 -10.79
C ILE A 209 15.24 24.15 -10.23
N SER A 210 14.66 24.33 -9.05
CA SER A 210 14.57 25.58 -8.34
C SER A 210 15.53 25.62 -7.13
N ASP A 211 15.68 26.79 -6.54
CA ASP A 211 16.44 27.02 -5.30
C ASP A 211 15.69 26.54 -4.02
N ARG A 212 14.45 26.07 -4.18
CA ARG A 212 13.57 25.62 -3.09
C ARG A 212 13.12 24.18 -3.28
N PRO A 213 12.92 23.44 -2.19
CA PRO A 213 12.31 22.13 -2.25
C PRO A 213 10.88 22.18 -2.79
N VAL A 214 10.52 21.16 -3.58
CA VAL A 214 9.14 20.91 -4.02
C VAL A 214 8.73 19.53 -3.53
N SER A 215 7.54 19.45 -2.93
CA SER A 215 7.09 18.23 -2.24
C SER A 215 5.67 17.84 -2.64
N TRP A 216 5.43 16.54 -2.76
CA TRP A 216 4.12 15.97 -3.09
C TRP A 216 3.72 14.92 -2.03
N PRO A 217 2.61 15.15 -1.30
CA PRO A 217 2.05 14.14 -0.40
C PRO A 217 1.54 12.93 -1.18
N LEU A 218 1.81 11.74 -0.68
CA LEU A 218 1.31 10.47 -1.22
C LEU A 218 0.37 9.81 -0.21
N ALA A 219 -0.71 9.21 -0.70
CA ALA A 219 -1.76 8.62 0.15
C ALA A 219 -2.29 9.61 1.20
N SER A 220 -2.42 10.88 0.83
CA SER A 220 -2.92 11.93 1.71
C SER A 220 -4.37 11.69 2.12
N LEU A 221 -4.71 12.12 3.32
CA LEU A 221 -6.03 11.91 3.95
C LEU A 221 -6.42 13.15 4.75
N VAL A 222 -7.66 13.19 5.21
CA VAL A 222 -8.14 14.24 6.13
C VAL A 222 -7.28 14.22 7.40
N GLY A 223 -6.80 15.37 7.83
CA GLY A 223 -5.81 15.48 8.92
C GLY A 223 -4.36 15.30 8.47
N GLY A 224 -4.11 15.19 7.17
CA GLY A 224 -2.79 14.95 6.57
C GLY A 224 -2.68 15.40 5.12
N THR A 225 -3.35 16.49 4.73
CA THR A 225 -3.25 17.05 3.38
C THR A 225 -1.99 17.89 3.17
N LEU A 226 -1.29 18.23 4.25
CA LEU A 226 -0.04 19.02 4.26
C LEU A 226 -0.15 20.33 3.50
N GLY A 227 -1.32 21.01 3.60
CA GLY A 227 -1.60 22.31 2.98
C GLY A 227 -2.05 22.24 1.52
N THR A 228 -2.05 21.06 0.89
CA THR A 228 -2.51 20.92 -0.50
C THR A 228 -4.04 20.91 -0.62
N GLY A 229 -4.74 20.61 0.46
CA GLY A 229 -6.19 20.34 0.44
C GLY A 229 -6.57 19.06 -0.31
N GLN A 230 -5.61 18.34 -0.91
CA GLN A 230 -5.87 17.11 -1.64
C GLN A 230 -6.01 15.91 -0.71
N VAL A 231 -7.13 15.22 -0.80
CA VAL A 231 -7.35 13.92 -0.18
C VAL A 231 -7.26 12.86 -1.28
N GLN A 232 -6.33 11.92 -1.14
CA GLN A 232 -6.10 10.85 -2.12
C GLN A 232 -6.76 9.55 -1.71
N SER A 233 -7.02 9.34 -0.41
CA SER A 233 -7.89 8.25 0.05
C SER A 233 -9.32 8.50 -0.43
N ALA A 234 -9.95 7.46 -0.98
CA ALA A 234 -11.26 7.60 -1.61
C ALA A 234 -12.39 7.15 -0.69
N PRO A 235 -13.59 7.76 -0.79
CA PRO A 235 -14.80 7.16 -0.29
C PRO A 235 -15.03 5.79 -0.93
N LEU A 236 -15.50 4.82 -0.16
CA LEU A 236 -15.82 3.51 -0.68
C LEU A 236 -17.09 3.56 -1.54
N LYS A 237 -17.08 2.94 -2.72
CA LYS A 237 -18.24 2.80 -3.61
C LYS A 237 -19.32 1.94 -2.95
N ALA A 238 -18.89 0.89 -2.27
CA ALA A 238 -19.72 0.02 -1.46
C ALA A 238 -18.89 -0.42 -0.23
N PHE A 239 -19.55 -0.60 0.91
CA PHE A 239 -18.87 -1.06 2.13
C PHE A 239 -19.83 -1.87 3.01
N TYR A 240 -19.25 -2.72 3.85
CA TYR A 240 -20.03 -3.55 4.77
C TYR A 240 -20.65 -2.71 5.88
N PRO A 241 -21.93 -2.93 6.25
CA PRO A 241 -22.57 -2.21 7.35
C PRO A 241 -21.75 -2.28 8.65
N GLY A 242 -21.63 -1.15 9.35
CA GLY A 242 -20.85 -1.04 10.59
C GLY A 242 -19.33 -0.90 10.40
N THR A 243 -18.84 -0.86 9.16
CA THR A 243 -17.43 -0.58 8.84
C THR A 243 -17.26 0.85 8.32
N ALA A 244 -16.00 1.30 8.17
CA ALA A 244 -15.71 2.64 7.67
C ALA A 244 -16.22 2.83 6.24
N TRP A 245 -16.77 4.00 5.97
CA TRP A 245 -17.27 4.41 4.64
C TRP A 245 -16.17 4.98 3.73
N GLU A 246 -14.97 5.16 4.27
CA GLU A 246 -13.82 5.76 3.60
C GLU A 246 -12.56 4.97 3.95
N ALA A 247 -11.71 4.75 2.96
CA ALA A 247 -10.37 4.25 3.19
C ALA A 247 -9.52 5.34 3.85
N HIS A 248 -8.72 4.98 4.86
CA HIS A 248 -7.84 5.92 5.57
C HIS A 248 -6.38 5.78 5.14
N GLY A 249 -6.17 5.48 3.89
CA GLY A 249 -4.90 5.35 3.19
C GLY A 249 -5.14 4.64 1.86
N ASN A 250 -4.19 4.73 0.95
CA ASN A 250 -4.24 4.04 -0.35
C ASN A 250 -3.44 2.73 -0.30
N TYR A 251 -3.71 1.91 0.72
CA TYR A 251 -3.03 0.62 0.89
C TYR A 251 -3.24 -0.28 -0.33
N GLY A 252 -2.13 -0.82 -0.86
CA GLY A 252 -2.11 -1.63 -2.07
C GLY A 252 -2.16 -0.84 -3.38
N VAL A 253 -2.41 0.46 -3.37
CA VAL A 253 -2.41 1.29 -4.58
C VAL A 253 -0.98 1.52 -5.06
N LEU A 254 -0.76 1.29 -6.36
CA LEU A 254 0.50 1.60 -7.04
C LEU A 254 0.57 3.09 -7.34
N TYR A 255 1.52 3.79 -6.76
CA TYR A 255 1.95 5.12 -7.20
C TYR A 255 3.01 4.99 -8.27
N ASP A 256 2.79 5.63 -9.40
CA ASP A 256 3.63 5.60 -10.60
C ASP A 256 3.86 7.03 -11.07
N LEU A 257 4.95 7.62 -10.61
CA LEU A 257 5.21 9.05 -10.67
C LEU A 257 6.37 9.35 -11.61
N GLU A 258 6.15 10.22 -12.59
CA GLU A 258 7.17 10.71 -13.51
C GLU A 258 7.60 12.13 -13.12
N LEU A 259 8.90 12.36 -13.06
CA LEU A 259 9.51 13.66 -12.79
C LEU A 259 10.32 14.07 -14.03
N PRO A 260 9.78 14.93 -14.91
CA PRO A 260 10.46 15.43 -16.10
C PRO A 260 11.38 16.60 -15.74
N LEU A 261 12.52 16.31 -15.13
CA LEU A 261 13.49 17.28 -14.66
C LEU A 261 14.11 18.08 -15.81
N HIS A 262 14.32 19.39 -15.58
CA HIS A 262 14.99 20.29 -16.50
C HIS A 262 15.90 21.26 -15.75
N ASN A 263 17.16 21.34 -16.16
CA ASN A 263 18.09 22.38 -15.74
C ASN A 263 18.20 23.47 -16.83
N PRO A 264 17.45 24.57 -16.77
CA PRO A 264 17.54 25.62 -17.78
C PRO A 264 18.72 26.58 -17.57
N SER A 265 19.48 26.43 -16.50
CA SER A 265 20.60 27.33 -16.17
C SER A 265 21.85 27.05 -17.02
N ALA A 266 22.77 28.00 -17.02
CA ALA A 266 24.08 27.83 -17.65
C ALA A 266 25.10 27.06 -16.81
N GLN A 267 24.73 26.61 -15.60
CA GLN A 267 25.59 25.88 -14.69
C GLN A 267 25.01 24.49 -14.38
N PRO A 268 25.84 23.49 -14.10
CA PRO A 268 25.36 22.21 -13.58
C PRO A 268 24.59 22.41 -12.27
N GLN A 269 23.47 21.70 -12.12
CA GLN A 269 22.66 21.71 -10.90
C GLN A 269 22.52 20.31 -10.34
N THR A 270 22.61 20.19 -9.04
CA THR A 270 22.43 18.93 -8.33
C THR A 270 21.19 19.00 -7.44
N LEU A 271 20.37 17.95 -7.53
CA LEU A 271 19.20 17.79 -6.70
C LEU A 271 19.25 16.48 -5.92
N SER A 272 18.55 16.44 -4.81
CA SER A 272 18.24 15.22 -4.06
C SER A 272 16.78 14.87 -4.22
N LEU A 273 16.50 13.59 -4.28
CA LEU A 273 15.16 13.00 -4.26
C LEU A 273 14.97 12.28 -2.93
N GLY A 274 13.96 12.63 -2.15
CA GLY A 274 13.66 12.05 -0.84
C GLY A 274 12.28 11.45 -0.75
N LEU A 275 12.10 10.44 0.11
CA LEU A 275 10.80 9.99 0.62
C LEU A 275 10.81 10.17 2.13
N GLU A 276 9.98 11.07 2.60
CA GLU A 276 9.99 11.64 3.94
C GLU A 276 8.70 11.33 4.68
N MET A 277 8.74 11.32 6.02
CA MET A 277 7.57 11.12 6.88
C MET A 277 7.38 12.33 7.81
N PRO A 278 6.95 13.50 7.30
CA PRO A 278 6.76 14.69 8.13
C PRO A 278 5.63 14.52 9.15
N LEU A 279 5.54 15.43 10.08
CA LEU A 279 4.40 15.50 10.99
C LEU A 279 3.13 15.84 10.22
N LYS A 280 2.06 15.10 10.48
CA LYS A 280 0.74 15.31 9.85
C LYS A 280 0.17 16.69 10.19
N SER A 281 -0.42 17.33 9.18
CA SER A 281 -1.15 18.58 9.31
C SER A 281 -2.03 18.79 8.09
N ASP A 282 -3.15 19.49 8.22
CA ASP A 282 -3.89 20.04 7.07
C ASP A 282 -3.42 21.43 6.67
N ARG A 283 -2.48 21.99 7.42
CA ARG A 283 -1.88 23.30 7.14
C ARG A 283 -0.41 23.13 6.75
N ASN A 284 0.06 24.03 5.93
CA ASN A 284 1.47 24.14 5.57
C ASN A 284 1.99 25.54 5.94
N ASP A 285 2.04 25.80 7.24
CA ASP A 285 2.53 27.08 7.75
C ASP A 285 4.07 27.05 7.78
N GLY A 286 4.71 27.43 6.68
CA GLY A 286 6.17 27.51 6.58
C GLY A 286 6.89 26.24 6.11
N GLY A 287 6.17 25.23 5.62
CA GLY A 287 6.73 24.00 5.04
C GLY A 287 6.55 22.75 5.87
N LEU A 288 7.15 21.64 5.43
CA LEU A 288 7.10 20.37 6.12
C LEU A 288 7.81 20.44 7.48
N ARG A 289 7.23 19.81 8.50
CA ARG A 289 7.80 19.78 9.84
C ARG A 289 8.30 18.40 10.20
N PHE A 290 9.48 18.35 10.75
CA PHE A 290 10.16 17.13 11.19
C PHE A 290 10.46 17.16 12.68
N ARG A 291 10.83 16.02 13.24
CA ARG A 291 11.28 15.88 14.62
C ARG A 291 12.81 15.72 14.67
N GLN A 292 13.40 16.27 15.71
CA GLN A 292 14.84 16.09 16.03
C GLN A 292 14.97 15.72 17.50
N PRO A 293 15.25 14.46 17.87
CA PRO A 293 15.33 13.28 16.98
C PRO A 293 13.95 12.85 16.44
N PRO A 294 13.92 12.00 15.39
CA PRO A 294 12.69 11.37 14.92
C PRO A 294 11.98 10.58 16.04
N GLY A 295 10.67 10.39 15.88
CA GLY A 295 9.88 9.55 16.81
C GLY A 295 10.37 8.10 16.83
N THR A 296 10.00 7.35 17.86
CA THR A 296 10.35 5.93 17.97
C THR A 296 9.51 5.03 17.07
N ALA A 297 8.25 5.43 16.78
CA ALA A 297 7.35 4.66 15.95
C ALA A 297 7.76 4.69 14.48
N VAL A 298 7.82 3.53 13.85
CA VAL A 298 8.05 3.40 12.40
C VAL A 298 6.73 3.65 11.68
N PHE A 299 6.75 4.60 10.74
CA PHE A 299 5.58 5.01 9.97
C PHE A 299 5.59 4.50 8.53
N PHE A 300 6.75 4.16 8.00
CA PHE A 300 6.87 3.58 6.66
C PHE A 300 7.87 2.42 6.66
N ARG A 301 7.47 1.28 6.10
CA ARG A 301 8.33 0.16 5.70
C ARG A 301 7.90 -0.30 4.33
N GLY A 302 8.80 -0.26 3.37
CA GLY A 302 8.44 -0.70 2.02
C GLY A 302 9.50 -0.39 1.01
N SER A 303 9.32 -0.90 -0.21
CA SER A 303 10.25 -0.72 -1.31
C SER A 303 9.80 0.38 -2.26
N VAL A 304 10.77 1.15 -2.73
CA VAL A 304 10.62 2.16 -3.78
C VAL A 304 11.47 1.76 -4.97
N GLU A 305 10.90 1.78 -6.15
CA GLU A 305 11.61 1.58 -7.41
C GLU A 305 11.93 2.93 -8.06
N LEU A 306 13.20 3.11 -8.42
CA LEU A 306 13.68 4.28 -9.17
C LEU A 306 14.15 3.86 -10.56
N ARG A 307 13.81 4.68 -11.57
CA ARG A 307 14.30 4.54 -12.96
C ARG A 307 14.71 5.90 -13.51
N GLY A 308 15.57 5.87 -14.55
CA GLY A 308 16.05 7.08 -15.21
C GLY A 308 17.23 7.75 -14.51
N LEU A 309 17.82 7.11 -13.50
CA LEU A 309 19.04 7.56 -12.84
C LEU A 309 20.25 7.47 -13.82
N PRO A 310 21.34 8.26 -13.59
CA PRO A 310 22.58 8.07 -14.30
C PRO A 310 23.06 6.61 -14.21
N GLY A 311 23.57 6.07 -15.33
CA GLY A 311 23.97 4.66 -15.42
C GLY A 311 22.82 3.73 -15.83
N GLY A 312 21.58 4.20 -15.89
CA GLY A 312 20.42 3.43 -16.34
C GLY A 312 19.95 2.38 -15.32
N GLY A 313 19.03 1.52 -15.76
CA GLY A 313 18.55 0.40 -14.96
C GLY A 313 17.42 0.74 -13.99
N ARG A 314 17.10 -0.24 -13.16
CA ARG A 314 16.13 -0.18 -12.06
C ARG A 314 16.89 -0.26 -10.75
N ARG A 315 16.55 0.59 -9.80
CA ARG A 315 17.04 0.48 -8.43
C ARG A 315 15.85 0.26 -7.50
N PHE A 316 15.98 -0.67 -6.58
CA PHE A 316 15.04 -0.87 -5.50
C PHE A 316 15.69 -0.46 -4.18
N LEU A 317 15.00 0.36 -3.43
CA LEU A 317 15.39 0.79 -2.09
C LEU A 317 14.34 0.34 -1.10
N HIS A 318 14.69 -0.51 -0.15
CA HIS A 318 13.85 -0.74 1.01
C HIS A 318 14.06 0.39 2.01
N LEU A 319 12.97 0.99 2.45
CA LEU A 319 12.97 2.13 3.36
C LEU A 319 12.33 1.76 4.68
N VAL A 320 12.93 2.22 5.77
CA VAL A 320 12.31 2.29 7.09
C VAL A 320 12.36 3.74 7.52
N ARG A 321 11.20 4.37 7.71
CA ARG A 321 11.08 5.77 8.12
C ARG A 321 10.23 5.88 9.37
N ARG A 322 10.69 6.71 10.29
CA ARG A 322 10.02 6.96 11.57
C ARG A 322 9.12 8.19 11.49
N GLN A 323 8.27 8.36 12.48
CA GLN A 323 7.45 9.55 12.60
C GLN A 323 8.30 10.82 12.67
N GLY A 324 8.04 11.78 11.80
CA GLY A 324 8.76 13.06 11.75
C GLY A 324 10.17 12.94 11.20
N GLU A 325 10.49 11.92 10.39
CA GLU A 325 11.80 11.68 9.82
C GLU A 325 11.87 12.18 8.36
N ALA A 326 12.88 13.01 8.05
CA ALA A 326 13.23 13.37 6.68
C ALA A 326 13.95 12.19 5.98
N GLY A 327 14.83 11.52 6.69
CA GLY A 327 15.60 10.38 6.18
C GLY A 327 16.70 10.79 5.19
N GLU A 328 17.42 9.78 4.70
CA GLU A 328 18.43 9.96 3.67
C GLU A 328 17.80 10.09 2.28
N PRO A 329 18.41 10.85 1.35
CA PRO A 329 17.94 10.90 -0.03
C PRO A 329 17.91 9.53 -0.70
N LEU A 330 16.85 9.25 -1.46
CA LEU A 330 16.76 8.06 -2.33
C LEU A 330 17.81 8.07 -3.41
N ALA A 331 18.09 9.26 -3.94
CA ALA A 331 19.11 9.49 -4.96
C ALA A 331 19.53 10.96 -4.98
N THR A 332 20.76 11.20 -5.41
CA THR A 332 21.27 12.52 -5.81
C THR A 332 21.52 12.50 -7.32
N VAL A 333 21.05 13.50 -8.02
CA VAL A 333 21.13 13.58 -9.48
C VAL A 333 21.69 14.94 -9.86
N SER A 334 22.75 14.94 -10.68
CA SER A 334 23.31 16.14 -11.28
C SER A 334 22.85 16.24 -12.75
N LEU A 335 22.39 17.42 -13.16
CA LEU A 335 22.02 17.73 -14.53
C LEU A 335 22.99 18.81 -15.08
N ALA A 336 23.52 18.55 -16.27
CA ALA A 336 24.30 19.52 -17.03
C ALA A 336 23.42 20.74 -17.44
N PRO A 337 24.04 21.86 -17.85
CA PRO A 337 23.32 23.00 -18.41
C PRO A 337 22.40 22.56 -19.57
N GLY A 338 21.14 22.94 -19.53
CA GLY A 338 20.11 22.61 -20.52
C GLY A 338 19.65 21.16 -20.52
N GLU A 339 20.18 20.32 -19.65
CA GLU A 339 19.82 18.90 -19.62
C GLU A 339 18.37 18.69 -19.18
N ARG A 340 17.70 17.75 -19.87
CA ARG A 340 16.39 17.19 -19.51
C ARG A 340 16.55 15.73 -19.16
N ARG A 341 15.93 15.32 -18.04
CA ARG A 341 15.98 13.92 -17.56
C ARG A 341 14.64 13.51 -16.99
N ARG A 342 14.16 12.35 -17.39
CA ARG A 342 12.95 11.77 -16.82
C ARG A 342 13.31 10.75 -15.74
N LEU A 343 12.99 11.07 -14.50
CA LEU A 343 13.02 10.09 -13.41
C LEU A 343 11.62 9.50 -13.24
N ARG A 344 11.58 8.26 -12.81
CA ARG A 344 10.32 7.59 -12.44
C ARG A 344 10.47 6.99 -11.07
N VAL A 345 9.50 7.30 -10.20
CA VAL A 345 9.40 6.76 -8.85
C VAL A 345 8.15 5.90 -8.79
N ARG A 346 8.31 4.64 -8.36
CA ARG A 346 7.18 3.73 -8.21
C ARG A 346 7.21 3.10 -6.83
N LEU A 347 6.06 3.00 -6.19
CA LEU A 347 5.88 2.26 -4.95
C LEU A 347 4.43 1.79 -4.84
N ILE A 348 4.23 0.66 -4.18
CA ILE A 348 2.90 0.24 -3.73
C ILE A 348 2.83 0.64 -2.26
N ILE A 349 1.74 1.31 -1.87
CA ILE A 349 1.55 1.71 -0.46
C ILE A 349 1.37 0.44 0.38
N PRO A 350 2.32 0.12 1.27
CA PRO A 350 2.24 -1.09 2.08
C PRO A 350 1.08 -1.05 3.08
N ALA A 351 0.56 -2.22 3.44
CA ALA A 351 -0.56 -2.34 4.38
C ALA A 351 -0.20 -1.97 5.84
N ASP A 352 1.09 -2.01 6.18
CA ASP A 352 1.62 -1.79 7.53
C ASP A 352 2.32 -0.42 7.70
N ILE A 353 1.88 0.59 6.97
CA ILE A 353 2.36 1.97 7.12
C ILE A 353 1.33 2.88 7.77
N THR A 354 1.81 4.01 8.27
CA THR A 354 0.97 5.14 8.70
C THR A 354 1.15 6.27 7.69
N PRO A 355 0.13 6.60 6.86
CA PRO A 355 0.23 7.74 5.93
C PRO A 355 0.53 9.04 6.71
N VAL A 356 1.16 10.04 6.14
CA VAL A 356 1.35 10.40 4.73
C VAL A 356 2.85 10.44 4.42
N PRO A 357 3.37 9.59 3.53
CA PRO A 357 4.71 9.80 2.99
C PRO A 357 4.71 10.98 2.01
N VAL A 358 5.85 11.64 1.90
CA VAL A 358 6.02 12.80 1.01
C VAL A 358 7.22 12.58 0.11
N LEU A 359 7.01 12.70 -1.19
CA LEU A 359 8.09 12.71 -2.17
C LEU A 359 8.59 14.15 -2.33
N THR A 360 9.90 14.39 -2.13
CA THR A 360 10.52 15.71 -2.19
C THR A 360 11.66 15.72 -3.18
N VAL A 361 11.70 16.76 -4.02
CA VAL A 361 12.86 17.15 -4.83
C VAL A 361 13.43 18.42 -4.23
N ALA A 362 14.69 18.40 -3.84
CA ALA A 362 15.35 19.53 -3.21
C ALA A 362 16.69 19.85 -3.89
N PRO A 363 17.07 21.14 -4.03
CA PRO A 363 18.40 21.49 -4.50
C PRO A 363 19.44 21.06 -3.47
N VAL A 364 20.55 20.49 -3.94
CA VAL A 364 21.73 20.27 -3.11
C VAL A 364 22.57 21.54 -3.18
N LYS A 365 22.61 22.28 -2.08
CA LYS A 365 23.52 23.46 -1.98
C LYS A 365 24.94 22.94 -2.07
N GLN A 366 25.69 23.43 -3.06
CA GLN A 366 27.13 23.26 -3.03
C GLN A 366 27.62 23.99 -1.77
N SER A 367 28.22 23.25 -0.85
CA SER A 367 28.95 23.86 0.26
C SER A 367 30.01 24.76 -0.39
N GLY A 368 29.82 26.07 -0.26
CA GLY A 368 30.77 27.04 -0.76
C GLY A 368 32.14 26.74 -0.17
N SER A 369 33.11 26.62 -1.06
CA SER A 369 34.55 26.58 -0.75
C SER A 369 34.96 27.86 -0.05
#